data_845caa52688239ebe1eaf001868b88fb
#
_entry.id   845caa52688239ebe1eaf001868b88fb
#
_cell.length_a   1.000
_cell.length_b   1.000
_cell.length_c   1.000
_cell.angle_alpha   90.00
_cell.angle_beta   90.00
_cell.angle_gamma   90.00
#
_symmetry.space_group_name_H-M   'P 1'
#
loop_
_entity.id
_entity.type
_entity.pdbx_description
1 polymer ?
#
loop_
_entity_poly.entity_id
_entity_poly.type
_entity_poly.pdbx_seq_one_letter_code
_entity_poly.pdbx_strand_id
1 'polypeptide(L)'
;MVTGAIKNKVDKLWTDIWAGGITNPLTVIEQLTYLMFIRSLDEKELATEDFENMTGEKMEHIFPASAAGQSMRWSRFKDKDSREIFLTMQQRVFPAIKKMKYGRLPDFDANGELVEIEDDPTRPDEGNTAFDLDRLCGLPSKGSGTPAHRGDLDTVGGRVMFIFRVQRRA
;
A
#
# COMPACT_ATOMS: atom_id res chain seq x y z
N MET A 1 8.31 22.37 13.58
CA MET A 1 7.13 23.07 13.05
C MET A 1 7.24 23.10 11.54
N VAL A 2 6.27 22.57 10.78
CA VAL A 2 6.28 22.60 9.31
C VAL A 2 5.90 24.01 8.85
N THR A 3 6.78 24.69 8.13
CA THR A 3 6.59 26.08 7.70
C THR A 3 6.83 26.25 6.20
N GLY A 4 6.34 27.32 5.63
CA GLY A 4 6.60 27.70 4.24
C GLY A 4 5.90 26.83 3.19
N ALA A 5 6.60 26.52 2.09
CA ALA A 5 6.05 25.85 0.91
C ALA A 5 5.45 24.47 1.20
N ILE A 6 6.03 23.71 2.15
CA ILE A 6 5.51 22.38 2.53
C ILE A 6 4.17 22.52 3.26
N LYS A 7 4.06 23.48 4.18
CA LYS A 7 2.80 23.76 4.87
C LYS A 7 1.68 24.09 3.87
N ASN A 8 1.96 24.97 2.91
CA ASN A 8 0.97 25.34 1.90
C ASN A 8 0.50 24.15 1.04
N LYS A 9 1.41 23.23 0.71
CA LYS A 9 1.06 21.99 -0.01
C LYS A 9 0.17 21.08 0.82
N VAL A 10 0.47 20.93 2.11
CA VAL A 10 -0.34 20.12 3.04
C VAL A 10 -1.72 20.74 3.21
N ASP A 11 -1.80 22.04 3.44
CA ASP A 11 -3.07 22.76 3.61
C ASP A 11 -3.94 22.67 2.34
N LYS A 12 -3.31 22.78 1.16
CA LYS A 12 -4.00 22.60 -0.12
C LYS A 12 -4.53 21.18 -0.26
N LEU A 13 -3.69 20.16 -0.04
CA LEU A 13 -4.10 18.77 -0.11
C LEU A 13 -5.29 18.48 0.83
N TRP A 14 -5.22 19.00 2.05
CA TRP A 14 -6.30 18.88 3.03
C TRP A 14 -7.60 19.51 2.54
N THR A 15 -7.53 20.72 2.02
CA THR A 15 -8.69 21.43 1.47
C THR A 15 -9.30 20.68 0.29
N ASP A 16 -8.47 20.16 -0.59
CA ASP A 16 -8.91 19.41 -1.79
C ASP A 16 -9.62 18.11 -1.39
N ILE A 17 -9.12 17.38 -0.38
CA ILE A 17 -9.75 16.17 0.15
C ILE A 17 -11.11 16.48 0.80
N TRP A 18 -11.18 17.57 1.57
CA TRP A 18 -12.42 18.03 2.20
C TRP A 18 -13.48 18.44 1.18
N ALA A 19 -13.07 19.21 0.17
CA ALA A 19 -13.95 19.61 -0.93
C ALA A 19 -14.51 18.41 -1.71
N GLY A 20 -13.80 17.28 -1.69
CA GLY A 20 -14.23 16.04 -2.27
C GLY A 20 -15.15 15.17 -1.41
N GLY A 21 -15.54 15.65 -0.25
CA GLY A 21 -16.54 15.01 0.60
C GLY A 21 -15.98 14.07 1.67
N ILE A 22 -14.64 13.94 1.82
CA ILE A 22 -14.05 13.19 2.93
C ILE A 22 -13.86 14.15 4.09
N THR A 23 -14.81 14.18 5.00
CA THR A 23 -14.84 15.14 6.12
C THR A 23 -14.25 14.59 7.43
N ASN A 24 -14.06 13.27 7.54
CA ASN A 24 -13.49 12.66 8.73
C ASN A 24 -11.95 12.72 8.69
N PRO A 25 -11.29 13.47 9.59
CA PRO A 25 -9.82 13.59 9.61
C PRO A 25 -9.10 12.26 9.78
N LEU A 26 -9.63 11.34 10.58
CA LEU A 26 -9.03 10.01 10.77
C LEU A 26 -8.97 9.24 9.47
N THR A 27 -10.05 9.26 8.69
CA THR A 27 -10.10 8.61 7.38
C THR A 27 -9.05 9.18 6.41
N VAL A 28 -8.82 10.50 6.44
CA VAL A 28 -7.80 11.15 5.61
C VAL A 28 -6.40 10.70 6.01
N ILE A 29 -6.10 10.71 7.31
CA ILE A 29 -4.80 10.28 7.84
C ILE A 29 -4.54 8.82 7.47
N GLU A 30 -5.52 7.96 7.67
CA GLU A 30 -5.46 6.54 7.32
C GLU A 30 -5.12 6.32 5.84
N GLN A 31 -5.83 6.97 4.93
CA GLN A 31 -5.57 6.87 3.49
C GLN A 31 -4.17 7.36 3.11
N LEU A 32 -3.73 8.47 3.68
CA LEU A 32 -2.38 9.00 3.45
C LEU A 32 -1.31 8.02 3.97
N THR A 33 -1.55 7.38 5.12
CA THR A 33 -0.63 6.39 5.68
C THR A 33 -0.47 5.19 4.75
N TYR A 34 -1.55 4.68 4.16
CA TYR A 34 -1.46 3.60 3.18
C TYR A 34 -0.63 3.99 1.95
N LEU A 35 -0.86 5.18 1.41
CA LEU A 35 -0.11 5.66 0.24
C LEU A 35 1.38 5.83 0.56
N MET A 36 1.70 6.37 1.74
CA MET A 36 3.08 6.53 2.20
C MET A 36 3.76 5.16 2.39
N PHE A 37 3.04 4.18 2.92
CA PHE A 37 3.57 2.83 3.09
C PHE A 37 3.90 2.16 1.76
N ILE A 38 2.97 2.18 0.81
CA ILE A 38 3.19 1.61 -0.54
C ILE A 38 4.40 2.25 -1.21
N ARG A 39 4.51 3.58 -1.11
CA ARG A 39 5.66 4.31 -1.61
C ARG A 39 6.96 3.90 -0.91
N SER A 40 6.95 3.76 0.41
CA SER A 40 8.11 3.32 1.20
C SER A 40 8.59 1.92 0.83
N LEU A 41 7.67 0.99 0.50
CA LEU A 41 8.04 -0.34 0.00
C LEU A 41 8.80 -0.24 -1.33
N ASP A 42 8.33 0.59 -2.26
CA ASP A 42 8.98 0.77 -3.56
C ASP A 42 10.33 1.51 -3.43
N GLU A 43 10.45 2.48 -2.52
CA GLU A 43 11.72 3.16 -2.24
C GLU A 43 12.76 2.17 -1.68
N LYS A 44 12.36 1.23 -0.82
CA LYS A 44 13.24 0.15 -0.33
C LYS A 44 13.64 -0.79 -1.46
N GLU A 45 12.72 -1.17 -2.32
CA GLU A 45 13.01 -2.03 -3.47
C GLU A 45 14.03 -1.39 -4.41
N LEU A 46 13.87 -0.09 -4.72
CA LEU A 46 14.84 0.66 -5.52
C LEU A 46 16.23 0.68 -4.88
N ALA A 47 16.30 0.89 -3.56
CA ALA A 47 17.57 0.87 -2.84
C ALA A 47 18.23 -0.52 -2.87
N THR A 48 17.44 -1.59 -2.82
CA THR A 48 17.92 -2.97 -2.97
C THR A 48 18.47 -3.21 -4.38
N GLU A 49 17.75 -2.79 -5.42
CA GLU A 49 18.20 -2.88 -6.81
C GLU A 49 19.51 -2.10 -7.04
N ASP A 50 19.61 -0.89 -6.50
CA ASP A 50 20.83 -0.06 -6.58
C ASP A 50 22.01 -0.73 -5.89
N PHE A 51 21.80 -1.32 -4.72
CA PHE A 51 22.83 -2.05 -3.99
C PHE A 51 23.32 -3.27 -4.77
N GLU A 52 22.42 -4.07 -5.33
CA GLU A 52 22.75 -5.22 -6.19
C GLU A 52 23.58 -4.79 -7.41
N ASN A 53 23.17 -3.70 -8.06
CA ASN A 53 23.90 -3.16 -9.22
C ASN A 53 25.32 -2.70 -8.88
N MET A 54 25.53 -2.19 -7.68
CA MET A 54 26.85 -1.71 -7.25
C MET A 54 27.77 -2.82 -6.74
N THR A 55 27.21 -3.82 -6.05
CA THR A 55 28.01 -4.84 -5.36
C THR A 55 28.06 -6.17 -6.13
N GLY A 56 27.06 -6.45 -6.96
CA GLY A 56 26.86 -7.75 -7.58
C GLY A 56 26.30 -8.82 -6.64
N GLU A 57 26.01 -8.47 -5.39
CA GLU A 57 25.42 -9.37 -4.41
C GLU A 57 23.91 -9.42 -4.58
N LYS A 58 23.32 -10.61 -4.62
CA LYS A 58 21.86 -10.78 -4.68
C LYS A 58 21.24 -10.55 -3.32
N MET A 59 20.22 -9.72 -3.30
CA MET A 59 19.44 -9.41 -2.11
C MET A 59 18.02 -9.99 -2.20
N GLU A 60 17.30 -9.97 -1.11
CA GLU A 60 15.91 -10.40 -1.06
C GLU A 60 15.00 -9.25 -1.49
N HIS A 61 14.17 -9.48 -2.50
CA HIS A 61 13.25 -8.48 -3.04
C HIS A 61 11.90 -8.49 -2.31
N ILE A 62 11.31 -7.30 -2.16
CA ILE A 62 9.97 -7.13 -1.58
C ILE A 62 8.90 -7.52 -2.60
N PHE A 63 9.09 -7.09 -3.86
CA PHE A 63 8.14 -7.32 -4.93
C PHE A 63 8.52 -8.54 -5.76
N PRO A 64 7.54 -9.42 -6.09
CA PRO A 64 7.80 -10.54 -7.00
C PRO A 64 8.32 -10.06 -8.36
N ALA A 65 9.18 -10.88 -8.98
CA ALA A 65 9.76 -10.57 -10.29
C ALA A 65 8.75 -10.68 -11.44
N SER A 66 7.57 -11.24 -11.22
CA SER A 66 6.52 -11.37 -12.22
C SER A 66 6.01 -9.99 -12.68
N ALA A 67 5.40 -9.94 -13.86
CA ALA A 67 4.78 -8.72 -14.38
C ALA A 67 3.66 -8.21 -13.44
N ALA A 68 2.93 -9.13 -12.79
CA ALA A 68 1.91 -8.79 -11.81
C ALA A 68 2.52 -8.17 -10.56
N GLY A 69 3.58 -8.78 -10.00
CA GLY A 69 4.34 -8.27 -8.86
C GLY A 69 4.92 -6.88 -9.13
N GLN A 70 5.60 -6.72 -10.25
CA GLN A 70 6.19 -5.43 -10.63
C GLN A 70 5.15 -4.34 -10.89
N SER A 71 3.93 -4.69 -11.33
CA SER A 71 2.85 -3.72 -11.52
C SER A 71 2.33 -3.10 -10.22
N MET A 72 2.62 -3.69 -9.06
CA MET A 72 2.24 -3.19 -7.73
C MET A 72 3.17 -2.10 -7.21
N ARG A 73 4.30 -1.85 -7.86
CA ARG A 73 5.26 -0.83 -7.45
C ARG A 73 4.70 0.57 -7.64
N TRP A 74 4.87 1.43 -6.64
CA TRP A 74 4.44 2.84 -6.68
C TRP A 74 4.94 3.56 -7.93
N SER A 75 6.22 3.41 -8.27
CA SER A 75 6.85 4.01 -9.44
C SER A 75 6.21 3.60 -10.76
N ARG A 76 5.57 2.45 -10.82
CA ARG A 76 4.96 1.89 -12.03
C ARG A 76 3.51 2.31 -12.24
N PHE A 77 2.76 2.55 -11.17
CA PHE A 77 1.34 2.85 -11.30
C PHE A 77 0.95 4.30 -10.96
N LYS A 78 1.77 5.06 -10.25
CA LYS A 78 1.43 6.43 -9.77
C LYS A 78 1.00 7.40 -10.87
N ASP A 79 1.56 7.24 -12.08
CA ASP A 79 1.33 8.14 -13.22
C ASP A 79 0.25 7.62 -14.20
N LYS A 80 -0.37 6.48 -13.88
CA LYS A 80 -1.45 5.91 -14.67
C LYS A 80 -2.76 6.68 -14.51
N ASP A 81 -3.77 6.31 -15.31
CA ASP A 81 -5.11 6.84 -15.14
C ASP A 81 -5.71 6.50 -13.78
N SER A 82 -6.54 7.40 -13.23
CA SER A 82 -7.12 7.24 -11.89
C SER A 82 -7.90 5.93 -11.71
N ARG A 83 -8.54 5.45 -12.78
CA ARG A 83 -9.26 4.17 -12.77
C ARG A 83 -8.29 2.98 -12.69
N GLU A 84 -7.21 3.02 -13.46
CA GLU A 84 -6.18 1.98 -13.42
C GLU A 84 -5.47 1.93 -12.07
N ILE A 85 -5.15 3.10 -11.49
CA ILE A 85 -4.58 3.19 -10.15
C ILE A 85 -5.51 2.52 -9.14
N PHE A 86 -6.80 2.86 -9.18
CA PHE A 86 -7.81 2.29 -8.28
C PHE A 86 -7.88 0.77 -8.41
N LEU A 87 -8.00 0.25 -9.64
CA LEU A 87 -8.07 -1.19 -9.89
C LEU A 87 -6.79 -1.92 -9.43
N THR A 88 -5.62 -1.34 -9.71
CA THR A 88 -4.34 -1.90 -9.27
C THR A 88 -4.28 -1.98 -7.75
N MET A 89 -4.68 -0.92 -7.06
CA MET A 89 -4.68 -0.90 -5.60
C MET A 89 -5.68 -1.88 -4.99
N GLN A 90 -6.92 -1.89 -5.50
CA GLN A 90 -7.98 -2.73 -4.97
C GLN A 90 -7.75 -4.22 -5.24
N GLN A 91 -7.34 -4.56 -6.46
CA GLN A 91 -7.27 -5.97 -6.89
C GLN A 91 -5.91 -6.61 -6.61
N ARG A 92 -4.82 -5.83 -6.49
CA ARG A 92 -3.47 -6.34 -6.35
C ARG A 92 -2.76 -5.85 -5.09
N VAL A 93 -2.59 -4.55 -4.93
CA VAL A 93 -1.74 -4.00 -3.86
C VAL A 93 -2.29 -4.30 -2.47
N PHE A 94 -3.55 -3.98 -2.21
CA PHE A 94 -4.13 -4.23 -0.89
C PHE A 94 -4.25 -5.71 -0.52
N PRO A 95 -4.70 -6.61 -1.41
CA PRO A 95 -4.69 -8.04 -1.12
C PRO A 95 -3.28 -8.58 -0.85
N ALA A 96 -2.27 -8.15 -1.63
CA ALA A 96 -0.90 -8.57 -1.46
C ALA A 96 -0.31 -8.09 -0.13
N ILE A 97 -0.52 -6.83 0.26
CA ILE A 97 -0.05 -6.30 1.55
C ILE A 97 -0.65 -7.07 2.72
N LYS A 98 -1.93 -7.44 2.66
CA LYS A 98 -2.57 -8.22 3.72
C LYS A 98 -1.98 -9.61 3.91
N LYS A 99 -1.38 -10.16 2.87
CA LYS A 99 -0.75 -11.49 2.87
C LYS A 99 0.77 -11.44 2.81
N MET A 100 1.33 -10.27 3.08
CA MET A 100 2.78 -10.06 3.15
C MET A 100 3.36 -10.90 4.28
N LYS A 101 4.40 -11.69 3.98
CA LYS A 101 5.16 -12.48 4.95
C LYS A 101 6.65 -12.26 4.77
N TYR A 102 7.40 -12.27 5.86
CA TYR A 102 8.88 -12.13 5.85
C TYR A 102 9.39 -10.90 5.10
N GLY A 103 8.61 -9.81 5.11
CA GLY A 103 8.95 -8.59 4.38
C GLY A 103 8.73 -8.65 2.87
N ARG A 104 8.16 -9.74 2.33
CA ARG A 104 7.90 -9.95 0.90
C ARG A 104 6.41 -9.96 0.59
N LEU A 105 6.06 -9.45 -0.58
CA LEU A 105 4.70 -9.55 -1.12
C LEU A 105 4.51 -10.87 -1.85
N PRO A 106 3.33 -11.50 -1.72
CA PRO A 106 2.99 -12.69 -2.49
C PRO A 106 2.84 -12.38 -3.98
N ASP A 107 3.06 -13.37 -4.81
CA ASP A 107 2.85 -13.27 -6.26
C ASP A 107 1.41 -13.62 -6.66
N PHE A 108 1.11 -13.47 -7.94
CA PHE A 108 -0.16 -13.85 -8.54
C PHE A 108 0.06 -14.96 -9.55
N ASP A 109 -0.83 -15.95 -9.55
CA ASP A 109 -0.84 -17.01 -10.54
C ASP A 109 -1.37 -16.53 -11.92
N ALA A 110 -1.43 -17.44 -12.88
CA ALA A 110 -1.94 -17.14 -14.23
C ALA A 110 -3.42 -16.75 -14.26
N ASN A 111 -4.18 -17.08 -13.21
CA ASN A 111 -5.59 -16.74 -13.06
C ASN A 111 -5.79 -15.40 -12.35
N GLY A 112 -4.70 -14.80 -11.84
CA GLY A 112 -4.74 -13.56 -11.05
C GLY A 112 -5.09 -13.78 -9.58
N GLU A 113 -5.00 -15.02 -9.08
CA GLU A 113 -5.16 -15.33 -7.66
C GLU A 113 -3.83 -15.22 -6.93
N LEU A 114 -3.89 -14.79 -5.65
CA LEU A 114 -2.71 -14.66 -4.81
C LEU A 114 -2.12 -16.04 -4.46
N VAL A 115 -0.84 -16.21 -4.75
CA VAL A 115 -0.05 -17.37 -4.34
C VAL A 115 0.50 -17.09 -2.95
N GLU A 116 0.03 -17.82 -1.93
CA GLU A 116 0.49 -17.63 -0.56
C GLU A 116 1.99 -17.98 -0.44
N ILE A 117 2.71 -17.16 0.33
CA ILE A 117 4.11 -17.43 0.66
C ILE A 117 4.13 -18.61 1.66
N GLU A 118 4.83 -19.68 1.30
CA GLU A 118 5.00 -20.84 2.16
C GLU A 118 5.70 -20.45 3.48
N ASP A 119 5.28 -21.10 4.57
CA ASP A 119 5.89 -20.88 5.87
C ASP A 119 7.30 -21.49 5.88
N ASP A 120 8.30 -20.69 6.20
CA ASP A 120 9.67 -21.12 6.35
C ASP A 120 9.93 -21.52 7.83
N PRO A 121 10.08 -22.84 8.12
CA PRO A 121 10.28 -23.29 9.49
C PRO A 121 11.63 -22.84 10.08
N THR A 122 12.54 -22.34 9.27
CA THR A 122 13.86 -21.87 9.73
C THR A 122 13.84 -20.39 10.13
N ARG A 123 12.83 -19.63 9.68
CA ARG A 123 12.60 -18.27 10.13
C ARG A 123 11.64 -18.31 11.31
N PRO A 124 12.08 -17.94 12.53
CA PRO A 124 11.13 -17.76 13.63
C PRO A 124 10.04 -16.81 13.11
N ASP A 125 8.81 -17.16 13.46
CA ASP A 125 7.65 -16.31 13.19
C ASP A 125 7.91 -14.96 13.87
N GLU A 126 8.69 -14.11 13.24
CA GLU A 126 8.69 -12.68 13.49
C GLU A 126 7.30 -12.25 13.03
N GLY A 127 6.35 -12.64 13.88
CA GLY A 127 4.93 -12.64 13.63
C GLY A 127 4.60 -11.40 12.86
N ASN A 128 3.96 -11.52 11.73
CA ASN A 128 3.57 -10.54 10.73
C ASN A 128 3.55 -9.07 11.24
N THR A 129 4.65 -8.70 11.89
CA THR A 129 4.88 -7.41 12.54
C THR A 129 5.21 -6.33 11.52
N ALA A 130 5.38 -6.74 10.26
CA ALA A 130 5.81 -5.79 9.24
C ALA A 130 4.77 -4.70 9.02
N PHE A 131 3.48 -5.00 9.14
CA PHE A 131 2.45 -3.98 9.08
C PHE A 131 1.10 -4.56 9.52
N ASP A 132 0.84 -4.53 10.80
CA ASP A 132 -0.50 -4.77 11.32
C ASP A 132 -1.34 -3.51 10.98
N LEU A 133 -1.89 -3.51 9.77
CA LEU A 133 -2.80 -2.47 9.30
C LEU A 133 -3.97 -2.30 10.27
N ASP A 134 -4.42 -3.38 10.89
CA ASP A 134 -5.49 -3.38 11.88
C ASP A 134 -5.05 -2.65 13.15
N ARG A 135 -3.78 -2.76 13.53
CA ARG A 135 -3.20 -2.10 14.71
C ARG A 135 -2.93 -0.62 14.46
N LEU A 136 -2.50 -0.24 13.26
CA LEU A 136 -2.31 1.15 12.86
C LEU A 136 -3.63 1.90 12.65
N CYS A 137 -4.67 1.19 12.21
CA CYS A 137 -5.99 1.76 11.95
C CYS A 137 -6.89 1.77 13.18
N GLY A 138 -6.41 1.26 14.33
CA GLY A 138 -7.24 1.15 15.54
C GLY A 138 -8.42 0.19 15.39
N LEU A 139 -8.40 -0.68 14.36
CA LEU A 139 -9.38 -1.74 14.21
C LEU A 139 -9.13 -2.80 15.29
N PRO A 140 -10.16 -3.29 15.97
CA PRO A 140 -9.98 -4.31 17.01
C PRO A 140 -9.32 -5.54 16.40
N SER A 141 -8.13 -5.89 16.95
CA SER A 141 -7.46 -7.14 16.63
C SER A 141 -8.46 -8.29 16.76
N LYS A 142 -8.46 -9.22 15.81
CA LYS A 142 -9.34 -10.39 15.79
C LYS A 142 -9.25 -11.19 17.11
N GLY A 143 -10.10 -10.82 18.05
CA GLY A 143 -10.35 -11.53 19.29
C GLY A 143 -11.81 -11.38 19.64
N SER A 144 -12.66 -12.02 18.89
CA SER A 144 -14.10 -12.32 19.04
C SER A 144 -14.96 -11.82 17.86
N GLY A 145 -15.15 -12.73 16.90
CA GLY A 145 -16.42 -13.02 16.28
C GLY A 145 -17.27 -11.87 15.72
N THR A 146 -16.78 -11.11 14.73
CA THR A 146 -17.68 -10.53 13.73
C THR A 146 -16.94 -10.47 12.39
N PRO A 147 -17.46 -11.05 11.30
CA PRO A 147 -16.80 -10.97 10.02
C PRO A 147 -16.80 -9.50 9.58
N ALA A 148 -15.61 -8.95 9.33
CA ALA A 148 -15.48 -7.65 8.70
C ALA A 148 -16.29 -7.64 7.40
N HIS A 149 -17.26 -6.77 7.33
CA HIS A 149 -18.20 -6.68 6.22
C HIS A 149 -17.43 -6.42 4.93
N ARG A 150 -17.72 -7.20 3.89
CA ARG A 150 -17.16 -7.05 2.54
C ARG A 150 -17.31 -5.63 1.97
N GLY A 151 -18.19 -4.83 2.55
CA GLY A 151 -18.42 -3.42 2.22
C GLY A 151 -17.32 -2.45 2.67
N ASP A 152 -16.48 -2.80 3.64
CA ASP A 152 -15.45 -1.86 4.15
C ASP A 152 -14.28 -1.71 3.19
N LEU A 153 -13.93 -2.76 2.43
CA LEU A 153 -12.88 -2.70 1.42
C LEU A 153 -13.30 -1.89 0.19
N ASP A 154 -14.56 -1.98 -0.22
CA ASP A 154 -15.10 -1.17 -1.32
C ASP A 154 -15.14 0.31 -0.95
N THR A 155 -15.38 0.61 0.32
CA THR A 155 -15.37 1.98 0.84
C THR A 155 -13.95 2.56 0.88
N VAL A 156 -12.95 1.78 1.30
CA VAL A 156 -11.54 2.18 1.30
C VAL A 156 -11.05 2.42 -0.14
N GLY A 157 -11.34 1.51 -1.06
CA GLY A 157 -10.97 1.64 -2.46
C GLY A 157 -11.54 2.89 -3.13
N GLY A 158 -12.82 3.19 -2.90
CA GLY A 158 -13.47 4.39 -3.44
C GLY A 158 -12.85 5.69 -2.92
N ARG A 159 -12.43 5.72 -1.65
CA ARG A 159 -11.81 6.88 -1.03
C ARG A 159 -10.37 7.12 -1.52
N VAL A 160 -9.59 6.05 -1.73
CA VAL A 160 -8.25 6.16 -2.31
C VAL A 160 -8.31 6.72 -3.73
N MET A 161 -9.27 6.30 -4.55
CA MET A 161 -9.47 6.84 -5.89
C MET A 161 -9.72 8.36 -5.87
N PHE A 162 -10.43 8.84 -4.85
CA PHE A 162 -10.69 10.26 -4.70
C PHE A 162 -9.39 11.05 -4.46
N ILE A 163 -8.51 10.60 -3.59
CA ILE A 163 -7.22 11.25 -3.32
C ILE A 163 -6.37 11.33 -4.59
N PHE A 164 -6.30 10.27 -5.38
CA PHE A 164 -5.58 10.29 -6.66
C PHE A 164 -6.19 11.26 -7.68
N ARG A 165 -7.51 11.40 -7.70
CA ARG A 165 -8.19 12.36 -8.58
C ARG A 165 -7.85 13.80 -8.20
N VAL A 166 -7.72 14.11 -6.91
CA VAL A 166 -7.34 15.42 -6.40
C VAL A 166 -5.90 15.78 -6.78
N GLN A 167 -4.96 14.83 -6.64
CA GLN A 167 -3.55 15.06 -6.98
C GLN A 167 -3.30 15.41 -8.45
N ARG A 168 -4.14 14.96 -9.39
CA ARG A 168 -4.01 15.30 -10.81
C ARG A 168 -4.52 16.69 -11.18
N ARG A 169 -5.34 17.31 -10.34
CA ARG A 169 -5.89 18.66 -10.57
C ARG A 169 -5.04 19.77 -9.93
N ALA A 170 -4.03 19.39 -9.17
CA ALA A 170 -3.10 20.26 -8.49
C ALA A 170 -1.74 20.32 -9.19
#